data_fc9f987f4317ff604edcdc93bca7b116
#
_entry.id   fc9f987f4317ff604edcdc93bca7b116
#
_cell.length_a   1.000
_cell.length_b   1.000
_cell.length_c   1.000
_cell.angle_alpha   90.00
_cell.angle_beta   90.00
_cell.angle_gamma   90.00
#
_symmetry.space_group_name_H-M   'P 1'
#
loop_
_entity.id
_entity.type
_entity.pdbx_description
1 polymer ?
#
loop_
_entity_poly.entity_id
_entity_poly.type
_entity_poly.pdbx_seq_one_letter_code
_entity_poly.pdbx_strand_id
1 'polypeptide(L)'
;MRSKIIQDHLTDPAYFEKLSAQLQVIIAQRKTEALKYEEYLQKIAALIQQLQAGHAPETPAALDTPGKRALYNNLLPKAAPESDDTPVSEDPEAYIATSGAALDLALRLDEAVKQVRPDGWRGIQAREQVIKRALYDILRDVAQVERLFLVVKAQTEY
;
A
#
# COMPACT_ATOMS: atom_id res chain seq x y z
N MET A 1 18.02 -0.10 -5.36
CA MET A 1 16.79 -0.64 -4.78
C MET A 1 16.34 0.12 -3.55
N ARG A 2 17.10 0.10 -2.42
CA ARG A 2 16.73 0.86 -1.19
C ARG A 2 16.44 2.35 -1.45
N SER A 3 17.23 3.02 -2.26
CA SER A 3 17.06 4.44 -2.59
C SER A 3 15.69 4.71 -3.27
N LYS A 4 15.27 3.87 -4.21
CA LYS A 4 13.97 4.00 -4.86
C LYS A 4 12.81 3.75 -3.91
N ILE A 5 12.93 2.73 -3.03
CA ILE A 5 11.92 2.44 -2.00
C ILE A 5 11.72 3.66 -1.08
N ILE A 6 12.80 4.30 -0.67
CA ILE A 6 12.73 5.49 0.19
C ILE A 6 12.12 6.68 -0.56
N GLN A 7 12.48 6.88 -1.82
CA GLN A 7 11.99 7.98 -2.62
C GLN A 7 10.49 7.88 -2.90
N ASP A 8 10.01 6.69 -3.22
CA ASP A 8 8.61 6.45 -3.62
C ASP A 8 7.70 6.09 -2.42
N HIS A 9 8.26 6.02 -1.20
CA HIS A 9 7.52 5.64 0.02
C HIS A 9 6.25 6.50 0.27
N LEU A 10 6.28 7.78 -0.08
CA LEU A 10 5.15 8.68 0.15
C LEU A 10 3.94 8.36 -0.76
N THR A 11 4.17 7.76 -1.93
CA THR A 11 3.09 7.44 -2.88
C THR A 11 2.29 6.22 -2.45
N ASP A 12 2.94 5.21 -1.87
CA ASP A 12 2.29 4.02 -1.31
C ASP A 12 3.08 3.48 -0.13
N PRO A 13 2.93 4.06 1.08
CA PRO A 13 3.70 3.67 2.25
C PRO A 13 3.60 2.19 2.59
N ALA A 14 2.38 1.61 2.53
CA ALA A 14 2.16 0.20 2.89
C ALA A 14 2.89 -0.76 1.95
N TYR A 15 2.83 -0.51 0.65
CA TYR A 15 3.52 -1.33 -0.35
C TYR A 15 5.05 -1.28 -0.19
N PHE A 16 5.61 -0.07 -0.05
CA PHE A 16 7.05 0.10 0.07
C PHE A 16 7.60 -0.36 1.43
N GLU A 17 6.82 -0.27 2.51
CA GLU A 17 7.17 -0.88 3.79
C GLU A 17 7.27 -2.41 3.67
N LYS A 18 6.29 -3.05 3.01
CA LYS A 18 6.32 -4.51 2.75
C LYS A 18 7.55 -4.92 1.94
N LEU A 19 7.86 -4.22 0.85
CA LEU A 19 9.07 -4.47 0.05
C LEU A 19 10.36 -4.29 0.85
N SER A 20 10.42 -3.28 1.72
CA SER A 20 11.56 -3.02 2.58
C SER A 20 11.77 -4.16 3.59
N ALA A 21 10.70 -4.65 4.21
CA ALA A 21 10.74 -5.78 5.13
C ALA A 21 11.22 -7.06 4.41
N GLN A 22 10.67 -7.37 3.25
CA GLN A 22 11.10 -8.52 2.45
C GLN A 22 12.58 -8.43 2.07
N LEU A 23 13.06 -7.25 1.68
CA LEU A 23 14.47 -7.03 1.39
C LEU A 23 15.37 -7.29 2.62
N GLN A 24 14.94 -6.84 3.80
CA GLN A 24 15.68 -7.07 5.04
C GLN A 24 15.75 -8.55 5.39
N VAL A 25 14.66 -9.29 5.26
CA VAL A 25 14.61 -10.76 5.48
C VAL A 25 15.58 -11.48 4.55
N ILE A 26 15.57 -11.17 3.25
CA ILE A 26 16.48 -11.78 2.27
C ILE A 26 17.96 -11.49 2.62
N ILE A 27 18.26 -10.26 3.04
CA ILE A 27 19.63 -9.89 3.45
C ILE A 27 20.03 -10.64 4.73
N ALA A 28 19.13 -10.76 5.71
CA ALA A 28 19.38 -11.49 6.95
C ALA A 28 19.65 -12.98 6.67
N GLN A 29 18.80 -13.62 5.86
CA GLN A 29 18.96 -15.02 5.45
C GLN A 29 20.30 -15.26 4.74
N ARG A 30 20.75 -14.31 3.91
CA ARG A 30 22.07 -14.41 3.28
C ARG A 30 23.23 -14.28 4.27
N LYS A 31 23.11 -13.40 5.27
CA LYS A 31 24.13 -13.21 6.31
C LYS A 31 24.32 -14.45 7.19
N THR A 32 23.25 -15.20 7.43
CA THR A 32 23.28 -16.46 8.21
C THR A 32 23.60 -17.68 7.35
N GLU A 33 23.97 -17.48 6.08
CA GLU A 33 24.23 -18.56 5.10
C GLU A 33 23.04 -19.54 4.90
N ALA A 34 21.87 -19.16 5.40
CA ALA A 34 20.65 -19.95 5.24
C ALA A 34 20.14 -19.99 3.78
N LEU A 35 20.68 -19.10 2.93
CA LEU A 35 20.30 -18.99 1.53
C LEU A 35 21.49 -19.19 0.61
N LYS A 36 21.36 -20.09 -0.36
CA LYS A 36 22.36 -20.26 -1.42
C LYS A 36 22.44 -19.00 -2.29
N TYR A 37 23.60 -18.73 -2.87
CA TYR A 37 23.83 -17.51 -3.65
C TYR A 37 22.86 -17.35 -4.83
N GLU A 38 22.55 -18.46 -5.52
CA GLU A 38 21.60 -18.48 -6.63
C GLU A 38 20.17 -18.12 -6.18
N GLU A 39 19.71 -18.69 -5.07
CA GLU A 39 18.39 -18.39 -4.49
C GLU A 39 18.31 -16.93 -4.03
N TYR A 40 19.38 -16.41 -3.46
CA TYR A 40 19.49 -15.01 -3.10
C TYR A 40 19.30 -14.09 -4.31
N LEU A 41 19.99 -14.39 -5.43
CA LEU A 41 19.86 -13.62 -6.66
C LEU A 41 18.45 -13.68 -7.25
N GLN A 42 17.82 -14.86 -7.23
CA GLN A 42 16.43 -15.04 -7.70
C GLN A 42 15.44 -14.23 -6.87
N LYS A 43 15.54 -14.24 -5.54
CA LYS A 43 14.69 -13.47 -4.65
C LYS A 43 14.88 -11.96 -4.86
N ILE A 44 16.11 -11.50 -5.01
CA ILE A 44 16.40 -10.08 -5.31
C ILE A 44 15.85 -9.69 -6.69
N ALA A 45 16.00 -10.55 -7.71
CA ALA A 45 15.44 -10.28 -9.03
C ALA A 45 13.91 -10.17 -9.01
N ALA A 46 13.23 -11.04 -8.27
CA ALA A 46 11.78 -10.99 -8.10
C ALA A 46 11.33 -9.68 -7.41
N LEU A 47 12.03 -9.25 -6.36
CA LEU A 47 11.75 -7.97 -5.70
C LEU A 47 11.99 -6.76 -6.63
N ILE A 48 12.99 -6.81 -7.48
CA ILE A 48 13.24 -5.75 -8.49
C ILE A 48 12.10 -5.69 -9.50
N GLN A 49 11.60 -6.83 -9.95
CA GLN A 49 10.46 -6.90 -10.86
C GLN A 49 9.19 -6.32 -10.21
N GLN A 50 8.89 -6.65 -8.96
CA GLN A 50 7.77 -6.06 -8.22
C GLN A 50 7.92 -4.55 -8.08
N LEU A 51 9.13 -4.07 -7.75
CA LEU A 51 9.42 -2.64 -7.65
C LEU A 51 9.23 -1.90 -8.98
N GLN A 52 9.58 -2.53 -10.09
CA GLN A 52 9.41 -1.96 -11.44
C GLN A 52 7.95 -1.98 -11.88
N ALA A 53 7.22 -3.04 -11.56
CA ALA A 53 5.79 -3.15 -11.83
C ALA A 53 4.95 -2.16 -11.00
N GLY A 54 5.47 -1.73 -9.83
CA GLY A 54 4.76 -0.84 -8.92
C GLY A 54 3.55 -1.48 -8.22
N HIS A 55 3.43 -2.81 -8.29
CA HIS A 55 2.37 -3.57 -7.62
C HIS A 55 2.80 -5.03 -7.39
N ALA A 56 2.16 -5.68 -6.43
CA ALA A 56 2.33 -7.11 -6.20
C ALA A 56 1.65 -7.93 -7.31
N PRO A 57 2.12 -9.16 -7.61
CA PRO A 57 1.51 -10.03 -8.61
C PRO A 57 0.03 -10.36 -8.32
N GLU A 58 -0.34 -10.34 -7.04
CA GLU A 58 -1.68 -10.68 -6.53
C GLU A 58 -2.63 -9.47 -6.53
N THR A 59 -2.20 -8.30 -7.04
CA THR A 59 -3.02 -7.08 -7.04
C THR A 59 -4.24 -7.27 -7.96
N PRO A 60 -5.48 -7.05 -7.47
CA PRO A 60 -6.68 -7.19 -8.29
C PRO A 60 -6.66 -6.32 -9.55
N ALA A 61 -7.11 -6.87 -10.68
CA ALA A 61 -7.12 -6.17 -11.97
C ALA A 61 -8.00 -4.89 -11.98
N ALA A 62 -8.97 -4.79 -11.06
CA ALA A 62 -9.79 -3.60 -10.89
C ALA A 62 -8.98 -2.38 -10.38
N LEU A 63 -7.79 -2.61 -9.83
CA LEU A 63 -6.87 -1.58 -9.37
C LEU A 63 -5.91 -1.16 -10.51
N ASP A 64 -6.48 -0.62 -11.56
CA ASP A 64 -5.78 -0.26 -12.80
C ASP A 64 -4.86 0.96 -12.66
N THR A 65 -5.09 1.83 -11.66
CA THR A 65 -4.31 3.04 -11.43
C THR A 65 -3.44 2.97 -10.17
N PRO A 66 -2.32 3.73 -10.12
CA PRO A 66 -1.46 3.80 -8.93
C PRO A 66 -2.21 4.23 -7.66
N GLY A 67 -3.11 5.22 -7.77
CA GLY A 67 -3.88 5.70 -6.63
C GLY A 67 -4.83 4.67 -6.06
N LYS A 68 -5.56 3.92 -6.91
CA LYS A 68 -6.41 2.81 -6.45
C LYS A 68 -5.59 1.74 -5.73
N ARG A 69 -4.42 1.38 -6.26
CA ARG A 69 -3.51 0.42 -5.64
C ARG A 69 -2.99 0.91 -4.29
N ALA A 70 -2.57 2.17 -4.23
CA ALA A 70 -2.09 2.77 -2.99
C ALA A 70 -3.19 2.83 -1.92
N LEU A 71 -4.42 3.22 -2.27
CA LEU A 71 -5.56 3.19 -1.35
C LEU A 71 -5.81 1.76 -0.85
N TYR A 72 -5.88 0.78 -1.74
CA TYR A 72 -6.09 -0.62 -1.38
C TYR A 72 -5.01 -1.15 -0.42
N ASN A 73 -3.74 -0.97 -0.75
CA ASN A 73 -2.62 -1.44 0.08
C ASN A 73 -2.64 -0.83 1.48
N ASN A 74 -3.05 0.44 1.59
CA ASN A 74 -3.13 1.15 2.86
C ASN A 74 -4.43 0.88 3.65
N LEU A 75 -5.43 0.26 3.03
CA LEU A 75 -6.65 -0.21 3.70
C LEU A 75 -6.52 -1.63 4.23
N LEU A 76 -5.66 -2.45 3.63
CA LEU A 76 -5.37 -3.78 4.16
C LEU A 76 -4.82 -3.67 5.59
N PRO A 77 -5.22 -4.58 6.50
CA PRO A 77 -4.62 -4.62 7.82
C PRO A 77 -3.12 -4.81 7.66
N LYS A 78 -2.35 -3.98 8.39
CA LYS A 78 -0.91 -4.12 8.42
C LYS A 78 -0.60 -5.50 8.97
N ALA A 79 0.00 -6.37 8.17
CA ALA A 79 0.50 -7.63 8.67
C ALA A 79 1.39 -7.31 9.88
N ALA A 80 1.03 -7.83 11.04
CA ALA A 80 1.87 -7.72 12.22
C ALA A 80 3.27 -8.21 11.85
N PRO A 81 4.35 -7.56 12.31
CA PRO A 81 5.69 -8.12 12.13
C PRO A 81 5.63 -9.55 12.67
N GLU A 82 6.11 -10.49 11.89
CA GLU A 82 6.20 -11.89 12.27
C GLU A 82 7.02 -11.99 13.58
N SER A 83 6.35 -11.84 14.72
CA SER A 83 6.87 -12.25 16.00
C SER A 83 6.57 -13.73 16.09
N ASP A 84 7.60 -14.50 16.27
CA ASP A 84 7.75 -15.95 16.19
C ASP A 84 6.79 -16.78 17.10
N ASP A 85 5.77 -16.17 17.71
CA ASP A 85 4.98 -16.81 18.77
C ASP A 85 3.47 -16.51 18.79
N THR A 86 2.90 -15.94 17.75
CA THR A 86 1.44 -15.87 17.60
C THR A 86 1.00 -16.67 16.38
N PRO A 87 0.09 -17.65 16.53
CA PRO A 87 -0.50 -18.30 15.36
C PRO A 87 -1.23 -17.22 14.56
N VAL A 88 -0.67 -16.91 13.40
CA VAL A 88 -1.38 -16.15 12.38
C VAL A 88 -2.69 -16.89 12.18
N SER A 89 -3.80 -16.25 12.41
CA SER A 89 -5.11 -16.77 12.02
C SER A 89 -5.11 -16.90 10.51
N GLU A 90 -4.57 -18.01 10.03
CA GLU A 90 -4.60 -18.42 8.64
C GLU A 90 -6.00 -18.92 8.31
N ASP A 91 -7.00 -18.05 8.50
CA ASP A 91 -8.32 -18.31 7.96
C ASP A 91 -8.35 -17.70 6.54
N PRO A 92 -8.22 -18.52 5.48
CA PRO A 92 -8.24 -18.03 4.10
C PRO A 92 -9.54 -17.28 3.77
N GLU A 93 -10.66 -17.66 4.40
CA GLU A 93 -11.95 -17.01 4.20
C GLU A 93 -11.98 -15.62 4.81
N ALA A 94 -11.40 -15.43 6.00
CA ALA A 94 -11.29 -14.12 6.63
C ALA A 94 -10.39 -13.17 5.83
N TYR A 95 -9.29 -13.67 5.27
CA TYR A 95 -8.41 -12.87 4.41
C TYR A 95 -9.12 -12.45 3.11
N ILE A 96 -9.83 -13.37 2.45
CA ILE A 96 -10.58 -13.09 1.22
C ILE A 96 -11.69 -12.07 1.50
N ALA A 97 -12.42 -12.21 2.59
CA ALA A 97 -13.47 -11.26 2.98
C ALA A 97 -12.90 -9.86 3.26
N THR A 98 -11.78 -9.78 3.96
CA THR A 98 -11.10 -8.50 4.27
C THR A 98 -10.52 -7.85 3.03
N SER A 99 -9.91 -8.62 2.13
CA SER A 99 -9.36 -8.10 0.88
C SER A 99 -10.44 -7.64 -0.09
N GLY A 100 -11.58 -8.34 -0.15
CA GLY A 100 -12.74 -7.92 -0.94
C GLY A 100 -13.36 -6.62 -0.43
N ALA A 101 -13.53 -6.48 0.88
CA ALA A 101 -14.02 -5.25 1.51
C ALA A 101 -13.05 -4.07 1.29
N ALA A 102 -11.74 -4.31 1.40
CA ALA A 102 -10.72 -3.29 1.14
C ALA A 102 -10.72 -2.86 -0.34
N LEU A 103 -10.97 -3.78 -1.27
CA LEU A 103 -11.08 -3.48 -2.70
C LEU A 103 -12.28 -2.58 -2.99
N ASP A 104 -13.46 -2.94 -2.51
CA ASP A 104 -14.68 -2.12 -2.66
C ASP A 104 -14.48 -0.73 -2.07
N LEU A 105 -13.93 -0.66 -0.88
CA LEU A 105 -13.66 0.60 -0.19
C LEU A 105 -12.66 1.47 -0.95
N ALA A 106 -11.58 0.89 -1.48
CA ALA A 106 -10.59 1.60 -2.29
C ALA A 106 -11.19 2.21 -3.56
N LEU A 107 -12.04 1.46 -4.26
CA LEU A 107 -12.73 1.95 -5.46
C LEU A 107 -13.70 3.09 -5.13
N ARG A 108 -14.47 2.98 -4.04
CA ARG A 108 -15.39 4.03 -3.58
C ARG A 108 -14.65 5.31 -3.17
N LEU A 109 -13.52 5.17 -2.49
CA LEU A 109 -12.68 6.31 -2.09
C LEU A 109 -12.06 7.00 -3.32
N ASP A 110 -11.54 6.23 -4.29
CA ASP A 110 -11.00 6.77 -5.54
C ASP A 110 -12.05 7.59 -6.30
N GLU A 111 -13.25 7.02 -6.45
CA GLU A 111 -14.37 7.71 -7.12
C GLU A 111 -14.78 8.97 -6.37
N ALA A 112 -14.96 8.90 -5.04
CA ALA A 112 -15.33 10.05 -4.23
C ALA A 112 -14.32 11.19 -4.34
N VAL A 113 -13.02 10.89 -4.28
CA VAL A 113 -11.98 11.90 -4.46
C VAL A 113 -12.04 12.53 -5.85
N LYS A 114 -12.20 11.73 -6.90
CA LYS A 114 -12.30 12.22 -8.29
C LYS A 114 -13.52 13.11 -8.53
N GLN A 115 -14.63 12.83 -7.87
CA GLN A 115 -15.86 13.61 -7.98
C GLN A 115 -15.79 14.96 -7.26
N VAL A 116 -15.13 15.02 -6.10
CA VAL A 116 -15.17 16.22 -5.25
C VAL A 116 -13.93 17.10 -5.36
N ARG A 117 -12.81 16.58 -5.93
CA ARG A 117 -11.55 17.32 -5.98
C ARG A 117 -11.67 18.63 -6.74
N PRO A 118 -11.37 19.80 -6.10
CA PRO A 118 -11.30 21.06 -6.81
C PRO A 118 -9.96 21.17 -7.59
N ASP A 119 -9.95 21.93 -8.67
CA ASP A 119 -8.70 22.20 -9.38
C ASP A 119 -7.70 22.94 -8.47
N GLY A 120 -6.43 22.51 -8.51
CA GLY A 120 -5.36 23.10 -7.71
C GLY A 120 -5.61 23.01 -6.20
N TRP A 121 -6.19 21.90 -5.73
CA TRP A 121 -6.54 21.73 -4.31
C TRP A 121 -5.35 21.56 -3.38
N ARG A 122 -4.20 21.08 -3.90
CA ARG A 122 -3.00 20.83 -3.09
C ARG A 122 -2.43 22.12 -2.53
N GLY A 123 -2.19 22.14 -1.23
CA GLY A 123 -1.65 23.31 -0.52
C GLY A 123 -2.67 24.38 -0.16
N ILE A 124 -3.95 24.23 -0.56
CA ILE A 124 -5.04 25.13 -0.18
C ILE A 124 -5.92 24.44 0.85
N GLN A 125 -5.76 24.79 2.12
CA GLN A 125 -6.42 24.13 3.24
C GLN A 125 -7.94 23.97 3.05
N ALA A 126 -8.63 25.00 2.60
CA ALA A 126 -10.07 24.95 2.39
C ALA A 126 -10.48 23.89 1.34
N ARG A 127 -9.67 23.73 0.28
CA ARG A 127 -9.91 22.74 -0.77
C ARG A 127 -9.51 21.33 -0.34
N GLU A 128 -8.45 21.21 0.45
CA GLU A 128 -8.04 19.93 1.06
C GLU A 128 -9.10 19.39 2.02
N GLN A 129 -9.78 20.27 2.75
CA GLN A 129 -10.88 19.90 3.65
C GLN A 129 -12.08 19.29 2.91
N VAL A 130 -12.35 19.69 1.67
CA VAL A 130 -13.42 19.08 0.85
C VAL A 130 -13.11 17.61 0.59
N ILE A 131 -11.86 17.30 0.25
CA ILE A 131 -11.42 15.91 0.01
C ILE A 131 -11.44 15.12 1.32
N LYS A 132 -10.91 15.66 2.42
CA LYS A 132 -10.94 15.01 3.73
C LYS A 132 -12.37 14.70 4.19
N ARG A 133 -13.31 15.59 3.94
CA ARG A 133 -14.72 15.37 4.25
C ARG A 133 -15.31 14.22 3.44
N ALA A 134 -15.04 14.15 2.14
CA ALA A 134 -15.49 13.04 1.31
C ALA A 134 -14.92 11.69 1.76
N LEU A 135 -13.64 11.64 2.15
CA LEU A 135 -13.02 10.46 2.74
C LEU A 135 -13.68 10.11 4.08
N TYR A 136 -13.99 11.10 4.94
CA TYR A 136 -14.63 10.86 6.22
C TYR A 136 -16.06 10.33 6.07
N ASP A 137 -16.81 10.78 5.08
CA ASP A 137 -18.18 10.30 4.82
C ASP A 137 -18.22 8.79 4.53
N ILE A 138 -17.13 8.23 4.01
CA ILE A 138 -16.99 6.82 3.72
C ILE A 138 -16.34 6.07 4.89
N LEU A 139 -15.22 6.56 5.41
CA LEU A 139 -14.39 5.86 6.40
C LEU A 139 -14.93 5.96 7.84
N ARG A 140 -15.56 7.10 8.18
CA ARG A 140 -16.04 7.42 9.54
C ARG A 140 -14.95 7.36 10.63
N ASP A 141 -13.69 7.46 10.24
CA ASP A 141 -12.51 7.41 11.12
C ASP A 141 -11.52 8.50 10.72
N VAL A 142 -11.30 9.46 11.62
CA VAL A 142 -10.43 10.64 11.40
C VAL A 142 -8.97 10.20 11.20
N ALA A 143 -8.48 9.22 11.96
CA ALA A 143 -7.11 8.77 11.86
C ALA A 143 -6.84 8.12 10.49
N GLN A 144 -7.78 7.33 9.99
CA GLN A 144 -7.69 6.76 8.65
C GLN A 144 -7.79 7.84 7.56
N VAL A 145 -8.66 8.82 7.73
CA VAL A 145 -8.79 9.95 6.79
C VAL A 145 -7.47 10.70 6.66
N GLU A 146 -6.82 11.06 7.75
CA GLU A 146 -5.54 11.78 7.71
C GLU A 146 -4.45 10.94 7.03
N ARG A 147 -4.36 9.66 7.33
CA ARG A 147 -3.40 8.73 6.72
C ARG A 147 -3.63 8.60 5.22
N LEU A 148 -4.87 8.30 4.80
CA LEU A 148 -5.19 8.10 3.37
C LEU A 148 -5.17 9.41 2.59
N PHE A 149 -5.49 10.54 3.23
CA PHE A 149 -5.35 11.84 2.61
C PHE A 149 -3.91 12.14 2.17
N LEU A 150 -2.91 11.77 2.98
CA LEU A 150 -1.50 11.90 2.60
C LEU A 150 -1.16 11.04 1.37
N VAL A 151 -1.69 9.82 1.30
CA VAL A 151 -1.53 8.94 0.14
C VAL A 151 -2.16 9.57 -1.10
N VAL A 152 -3.40 10.04 -1.01
CA VAL A 152 -4.10 10.74 -2.12
C VAL A 152 -3.33 11.98 -2.56
N LYS A 153 -2.81 12.77 -1.61
CA LYS A 153 -2.04 13.98 -1.89
C LYS A 153 -0.74 13.71 -2.65
N ALA A 154 -0.12 12.56 -2.40
CA ALA A 154 1.12 12.14 -3.06
C ALA A 154 0.90 11.59 -4.48
N GLN A 155 -0.33 11.18 -4.84
CA GLN A 155 -0.64 10.68 -6.19
C GLN A 155 -0.74 11.83 -7.19
N THR A 156 -0.26 11.61 -8.40
CA THR A 156 -0.33 12.61 -9.49
C THR A 156 -1.65 12.61 -10.24
N GLU A 157 -2.46 11.58 -10.07
CA GLU A 157 -3.72 11.39 -10.80
C GLU A 157 -4.93 12.13 -10.18
N TYR A 158 -4.81 12.61 -8.95
CA TYR A 158 -5.87 13.36 -8.26
C TYR A 158 -5.72 14.87 -8.33
#